data_04c231dd7137b2fb0af5b16538521ce8
#
_entry.id   04c231dd7137b2fb0af5b16538521ce8
#
_cell.length_a   1.000
_cell.length_b   1.000
_cell.length_c   1.000
_cell.angle_alpha   90.00
_cell.angle_beta   90.00
_cell.angle_gamma   90.00
#
_symmetry.space_group_name_H-M   'P 1'
#
loop_
_entity.id
_entity.type
_entity.pdbx_description
1 polymer ?
#
loop_
_entity_poly.entity_id
_entity_poly.type
_entity_poly.pdbx_seq_one_letter_code
_entity_poly.pdbx_strand_id
1 'polypeptide(L)'
;MAATYLTSYIQNYFPSIAALSHNHNHPTQNSHRSDELLPSCKMEGGLTGKPNTHDLTFLPPPTLTASETSYRSQQHQQILHEQQRQAQHAFNAYTQQVPTPVLQASQSIPPAMLARFEAFEDTVSMKCLDEYAGDIDLVMREMEVITLPHVNKIDEIQSEVSWKHRKSLILWLIEVHNEYDLRPESLYLTVNLIDRVCAKRLVRKQHYQLLGLTCFWIAAKYEENHGRVPSLKTLVVLLDNQFTAGDFIVMEKLILSDLDFILGHPSAEAFLKVQCKHVGNVKPAVRALARMIMELTLIHRRFRPFRSSLLASASLILADSLQSCRMWNHTDPLLVRILTNLEECLVEAPRQIAEKYRSGKFLGISSHVKAMLNNK
;
A
#
# COMPACT_ATOMS: atom_id res chain seq x y z
N MET A 1 -25.67 16.20 -3.10
CA MET A 1 -24.73 16.20 -4.23
C MET A 1 -23.45 15.41 -3.92
N ALA A 2 -22.69 15.71 -2.85
CA ALA A 2 -21.46 14.95 -2.52
C ALA A 2 -21.66 13.42 -2.36
N ALA A 3 -22.73 12.98 -1.73
CA ALA A 3 -23.02 11.54 -1.57
C ALA A 3 -23.30 10.83 -2.89
N THR A 4 -23.90 11.49 -3.86
CA THR A 4 -24.22 10.95 -5.18
C THR A 4 -22.93 10.83 -6.03
N TYR A 5 -22.00 11.76 -5.86
CA TYR A 5 -20.70 11.73 -6.54
C TYR A 5 -19.76 10.66 -5.94
N LEU A 6 -19.78 10.49 -4.61
CA LEU A 6 -19.02 9.42 -3.96
C LEU A 6 -19.50 8.05 -4.43
N THR A 7 -20.81 7.86 -4.60
CA THR A 7 -21.39 6.63 -5.15
C THR A 7 -20.99 6.43 -6.60
N SER A 8 -21.00 7.47 -7.43
CA SER A 8 -20.56 7.41 -8.83
C SER A 8 -19.04 7.19 -8.96
N TYR A 9 -18.23 7.82 -8.09
CA TYR A 9 -16.80 7.59 -8.00
C TYR A 9 -16.51 6.14 -7.61
N ILE A 10 -17.17 5.63 -6.56
CA ILE A 10 -17.07 4.23 -6.14
C ILE A 10 -17.50 3.28 -7.26
N GLN A 11 -18.60 3.56 -7.97
CA GLN A 11 -19.08 2.72 -9.08
C GLN A 11 -18.17 2.75 -10.31
N ASN A 12 -17.58 3.91 -10.65
CA ASN A 12 -16.74 4.06 -11.85
C ASN A 12 -15.29 3.66 -11.63
N TYR A 13 -14.77 3.82 -10.41
CA TYR A 13 -13.38 3.51 -10.08
C TYR A 13 -13.21 2.22 -9.26
N PHE A 14 -14.29 1.71 -8.68
CA PHE A 14 -14.36 0.46 -7.94
C PHE A 14 -15.56 -0.38 -8.41
N PRO A 15 -15.56 -0.85 -9.67
CA PRO A 15 -16.73 -1.54 -10.27
C PRO A 15 -17.17 -2.81 -9.54
N SER A 16 -16.32 -3.37 -8.67
CA SER A 16 -16.63 -4.58 -7.89
C SER A 16 -17.72 -4.37 -6.82
N ILE A 17 -18.03 -3.14 -6.41
CA ILE A 17 -19.08 -2.87 -5.42
C ILE A 17 -20.47 -2.84 -6.09
N ALA A 18 -20.56 -2.39 -7.33
CA ALA A 18 -21.82 -2.32 -8.07
C ALA A 18 -22.35 -3.70 -8.51
N ALA A 19 -21.49 -4.71 -8.64
CA ALA A 19 -21.85 -6.05 -9.07
C ALA A 19 -22.53 -6.91 -8.00
N LEU A 20 -22.52 -6.48 -6.73
CA LEU A 20 -23.12 -7.22 -5.62
C LEU A 20 -24.65 -7.04 -5.52
N SER A 21 -25.26 -6.12 -6.28
CA SER A 21 -26.72 -5.88 -6.24
C SER A 21 -27.52 -6.45 -7.41
N HIS A 22 -26.90 -6.90 -8.49
CA HIS A 22 -27.61 -7.50 -9.62
C HIS A 22 -26.75 -8.56 -10.31
N ASN A 23 -26.93 -9.85 -10.01
CA ASN A 23 -27.17 -10.91 -10.97
C ASN A 23 -27.07 -12.33 -10.37
N HIS A 24 -28.21 -12.96 -10.25
CA HIS A 24 -28.36 -14.40 -10.45
C HIS A 24 -28.52 -14.64 -11.96
N ASN A 25 -27.80 -15.65 -12.47
CA ASN A 25 -27.85 -16.25 -13.80
C ASN A 25 -26.95 -15.64 -14.89
N HIS A 26 -25.83 -16.29 -15.15
CA HIS A 26 -25.49 -16.90 -16.46
C HIS A 26 -24.14 -17.66 -16.43
N PRO A 27 -23.88 -18.57 -17.41
CA PRO A 27 -23.08 -19.75 -17.18
C PRO A 27 -21.59 -19.57 -17.42
N THR A 28 -20.83 -20.40 -16.71
CA THR A 28 -19.38 -20.59 -16.77
C THR A 28 -18.85 -20.87 -18.17
N GLN A 29 -17.95 -20.03 -18.66
CA GLN A 29 -16.96 -20.49 -19.65
C GLN A 29 -15.62 -20.69 -18.93
N ASN A 30 -15.17 -21.93 -18.87
CA ASN A 30 -13.88 -22.37 -18.40
C ASN A 30 -12.78 -21.86 -19.34
N SER A 31 -11.92 -20.99 -18.86
CA SER A 31 -10.57 -20.83 -19.39
C SER A 31 -9.59 -21.54 -18.45
N HIS A 32 -9.13 -22.71 -18.85
CA HIS A 32 -8.03 -23.43 -18.22
C HIS A 32 -6.76 -22.57 -18.29
N ARG A 33 -6.39 -21.97 -17.17
CA ARG A 33 -5.01 -21.58 -16.91
C ARG A 33 -4.42 -22.66 -16.04
N SER A 34 -3.34 -23.30 -16.52
CA SER A 34 -2.57 -24.30 -15.81
C SER A 34 -2.18 -23.80 -14.43
N ASP A 35 -2.60 -24.57 -13.39
CA ASP A 35 -2.17 -24.41 -12.00
C ASP A 35 -0.68 -24.81 -11.89
N GLU A 36 0.24 -23.91 -12.24
CA GLU A 36 1.62 -24.05 -11.80
C GLU A 36 1.68 -23.68 -10.32
N LEU A 37 2.01 -24.67 -9.50
CA LEU A 37 2.20 -24.54 -8.07
C LEU A 37 3.38 -23.60 -7.78
N LEU A 38 3.09 -22.47 -7.14
CA LEU A 38 4.10 -21.55 -6.63
C LEU A 38 4.92 -22.21 -5.52
N PRO A 39 6.24 -21.98 -5.46
CA PRO A 39 7.06 -22.49 -4.37
C PRO A 39 6.61 -21.90 -3.03
N SER A 40 6.39 -22.77 -2.03
CA SER A 40 6.00 -22.35 -0.69
C SER A 40 7.14 -21.56 -0.04
N CYS A 41 6.95 -20.25 0.11
CA CYS A 41 7.86 -19.41 0.90
C CYS A 41 7.62 -19.66 2.39
N LYS A 42 8.51 -20.40 3.03
CA LYS A 42 8.46 -20.61 4.48
C LYS A 42 8.96 -19.36 5.20
N MET A 43 8.15 -18.82 6.09
CA MET A 43 8.66 -17.89 7.10
C MET A 43 9.53 -18.65 8.09
N GLU A 44 10.80 -18.26 8.23
CA GLU A 44 11.69 -18.82 9.24
C GLU A 44 11.07 -18.64 10.65
N GLY A 45 10.82 -19.75 11.33
CA GLY A 45 10.18 -19.79 12.66
C GLY A 45 8.78 -20.43 12.67
N GLY A 46 8.44 -21.26 11.69
CA GLY A 46 7.19 -21.99 11.62
C GLY A 46 6.98 -22.90 12.84
N LEU A 47 5.81 -22.78 13.46
CA LEU A 47 5.34 -23.67 14.51
C LEU A 47 4.99 -25.02 13.89
N THR A 48 5.65 -26.09 14.37
CA THR A 48 5.30 -27.47 14.03
C THR A 48 4.05 -27.89 14.83
N GLY A 49 2.88 -27.77 14.23
CA GLY A 49 1.60 -28.23 14.79
C GLY A 49 0.42 -27.60 14.02
N LYS A 50 -0.60 -28.41 13.70
CA LYS A 50 -1.85 -27.89 13.13
C LYS A 50 -2.54 -27.03 14.18
N PRO A 51 -2.85 -25.73 13.92
CA PRO A 51 -3.59 -24.90 14.85
C PRO A 51 -5.01 -25.45 15.00
N ASN A 52 -5.52 -25.43 16.23
CA ASN A 52 -6.87 -25.89 16.54
C ASN A 52 -7.88 -24.85 16.01
N THR A 53 -8.74 -25.20 15.08
CA THR A 53 -9.68 -24.30 14.42
C THR A 53 -10.73 -23.70 15.37
N HIS A 54 -10.93 -24.32 16.56
CA HIS A 54 -11.87 -23.80 17.57
C HIS A 54 -11.36 -22.56 18.33
N ASP A 55 -10.12 -22.13 18.09
CA ASP A 55 -9.47 -21.06 18.86
C ASP A 55 -9.43 -19.70 18.11
N LEU A 56 -10.33 -19.50 17.14
CA LEU A 56 -10.54 -18.20 16.46
C LEU A 56 -11.33 -17.20 17.34
N THR A 57 -11.50 -17.50 18.64
CA THR A 57 -12.09 -16.54 19.59
C THR A 57 -11.05 -15.48 19.96
N PHE A 58 -11.14 -14.35 19.28
CA PHE A 58 -10.34 -13.18 19.62
C PHE A 58 -10.93 -12.47 20.85
N LEU A 59 -10.08 -11.96 21.75
CA LEU A 59 -10.52 -11.15 22.87
C LEU A 59 -11.15 -9.83 22.38
N PRO A 60 -12.22 -9.35 23.02
CA PRO A 60 -12.81 -8.05 22.68
C PRO A 60 -11.81 -6.92 22.92
N PRO A 61 -11.90 -5.80 22.16
CA PRO A 61 -11.03 -4.66 22.39
C PRO A 61 -11.27 -4.07 23.80
N PRO A 62 -10.22 -3.49 24.43
CA PRO A 62 -10.38 -2.83 25.72
C PRO A 62 -11.36 -1.65 25.59
N THR A 63 -12.33 -1.60 26.48
CA THR A 63 -13.32 -0.50 26.55
C THR A 63 -12.67 0.74 27.16
N LEU A 64 -12.55 1.81 26.36
CA LEU A 64 -12.14 3.13 26.83
C LEU A 64 -13.35 3.95 27.29
N THR A 65 -13.16 4.83 28.27
CA THR A 65 -14.22 5.76 28.72
C THR A 65 -14.50 6.81 27.64
N ALA A 66 -15.75 7.30 27.57
CA ALA A 66 -16.19 8.27 26.55
C ALA A 66 -15.36 9.58 26.57
N SER A 67 -14.86 10.02 27.74
CA SER A 67 -14.03 11.20 27.91
C SER A 67 -12.61 11.01 27.35
N GLU A 68 -11.99 9.86 27.54
CA GLU A 68 -10.67 9.52 26.99
C GLU A 68 -10.73 9.39 25.48
N THR A 69 -11.82 8.86 24.96
CA THR A 69 -12.05 8.73 23.52
C THR A 69 -12.17 10.11 22.85
N SER A 70 -12.89 11.05 23.49
CA SER A 70 -13.08 12.41 22.97
C SER A 70 -11.79 13.22 22.97
N TYR A 71 -11.02 13.21 24.09
CA TYR A 71 -9.75 13.94 24.20
C TYR A 71 -8.69 13.42 23.23
N ARG A 72 -8.55 12.09 23.12
CA ARG A 72 -7.61 11.45 22.16
C ARG A 72 -8.02 11.70 20.71
N SER A 73 -9.34 11.76 20.42
CA SER A 73 -9.85 12.09 19.10
C SER A 73 -9.48 13.53 18.69
N GLN A 74 -9.61 14.50 19.61
CA GLN A 74 -9.24 15.89 19.36
C GLN A 74 -7.74 16.08 19.14
N GLN A 75 -6.90 15.49 20.00
CA GLN A 75 -5.43 15.49 19.78
C GLN A 75 -5.05 14.84 18.46
N HIS A 76 -5.67 13.72 18.12
CA HIS A 76 -5.41 13.04 16.86
C HIS A 76 -5.79 13.90 15.67
N GLN A 77 -6.95 14.56 15.70
CA GLN A 77 -7.38 15.51 14.67
C GLN A 77 -6.44 16.70 14.51
N GLN A 78 -5.90 17.26 15.60
CA GLN A 78 -4.92 18.34 15.53
C GLN A 78 -3.61 17.89 14.87
N ILE A 79 -3.08 16.73 15.25
CA ILE A 79 -1.90 16.14 14.61
C ILE A 79 -2.14 15.90 13.12
N LEU A 80 -3.30 15.39 12.78
CA LEU A 80 -3.70 15.12 11.41
C LEU A 80 -3.82 16.41 10.57
N HIS A 81 -4.37 17.46 11.14
CA HIS A 81 -4.50 18.76 10.45
C HIS A 81 -3.12 19.39 10.19
N GLU A 82 -2.21 19.29 11.16
CA GLU A 82 -0.84 19.78 11.00
C GLU A 82 -0.07 19.00 9.94
N GLN A 83 -0.18 17.66 9.92
CA GLN A 83 0.42 16.84 8.87
C GLN A 83 -0.14 17.14 7.48
N GLN A 84 -1.43 17.47 7.38
CA GLN A 84 -2.06 17.86 6.11
C GLN A 84 -1.49 19.17 5.58
N ARG A 85 -1.35 20.16 6.46
CA ARG A 85 -0.76 21.46 6.11
C ARG A 85 0.70 21.31 5.66
N GLN A 86 1.47 20.46 6.36
CA GLN A 86 2.87 20.18 6.03
C GLN A 86 3.02 19.43 4.70
N ALA A 87 2.16 18.45 4.42
CA ALA A 87 2.14 17.73 3.15
C ALA A 87 1.85 18.68 1.98
N GLN A 88 0.89 19.59 2.15
CA GLN A 88 0.55 20.59 1.15
C GLN A 88 1.69 21.60 0.93
N HIS A 89 2.33 22.05 2.00
CA HIS A 89 3.50 22.94 1.92
C HIS A 89 4.68 22.26 1.21
N ALA A 90 4.97 21.00 1.56
CA ALA A 90 6.04 20.24 0.93
C ALA A 90 5.77 20.04 -0.58
N PHE A 91 4.54 19.72 -0.95
CA PHE A 91 4.14 19.58 -2.34
C PHE A 91 4.23 20.89 -3.13
N ASN A 92 3.71 21.99 -2.56
CA ASN A 92 3.75 23.30 -3.21
C ASN A 92 5.20 23.83 -3.34
N ALA A 93 6.05 23.59 -2.32
CA ALA A 93 7.46 23.94 -2.39
C ALA A 93 8.20 23.16 -3.48
N TYR A 94 7.89 21.85 -3.64
CA TYR A 94 8.43 21.01 -4.71
C TYR A 94 8.01 21.53 -6.10
N THR A 95 6.73 21.83 -6.30
CA THR A 95 6.20 22.29 -7.60
C THR A 95 6.73 23.66 -8.02
N GLN A 96 7.07 24.54 -7.05
CA GLN A 96 7.63 25.86 -7.34
C GLN A 96 9.14 25.84 -7.64
N GLN A 97 9.87 24.80 -7.26
CA GLN A 97 11.33 24.72 -7.36
C GLN A 97 11.83 23.89 -8.56
N VAL A 98 10.94 23.39 -9.44
CA VAL A 98 11.35 22.57 -10.59
C VAL A 98 11.87 23.43 -11.74
N PRO A 99 13.19 23.72 -11.86
CA PRO A 99 13.77 24.24 -13.07
C PRO A 99 13.86 23.12 -14.09
N THR A 100 13.59 23.41 -15.36
CA THR A 100 13.81 22.49 -16.49
C THR A 100 15.22 21.91 -16.46
N PRO A 101 15.43 20.60 -16.34
CA PRO A 101 16.76 20.04 -16.22
C PRO A 101 17.48 20.01 -17.56
N VAL A 102 18.70 20.50 -17.56
CA VAL A 102 19.68 20.29 -18.64
C VAL A 102 20.12 18.84 -18.59
N LEU A 103 19.89 18.12 -19.67
CA LEU A 103 20.28 16.72 -19.89
C LEU A 103 21.81 16.56 -19.90
N GLN A 104 22.39 15.83 -18.97
CA GLN A 104 23.68 15.21 -19.14
C GLN A 104 23.61 13.72 -18.78
N ALA A 105 24.02 12.91 -19.77
CA ALA A 105 24.37 11.48 -19.70
C ALA A 105 23.37 10.56 -18.99
N SER A 106 22.17 10.41 -19.55
CA SER A 106 21.34 9.23 -19.26
C SER A 106 21.84 8.06 -20.12
N GLN A 107 22.25 6.97 -19.48
CA GLN A 107 22.19 5.68 -20.17
C GLN A 107 20.77 5.55 -20.73
N SER A 108 20.64 5.46 -22.04
CA SER A 108 19.34 5.42 -22.69
C SER A 108 18.60 4.15 -22.25
N ILE A 109 17.48 4.32 -21.58
CA ILE A 109 16.59 3.20 -21.24
C ILE A 109 16.21 2.48 -22.53
N PRO A 110 16.40 1.14 -22.63
CA PRO A 110 16.05 0.40 -23.83
C PRO A 110 14.58 0.63 -24.21
N PRO A 111 14.25 0.88 -25.49
CA PRO A 111 12.87 1.17 -25.92
C PRO A 111 11.84 0.11 -25.50
N ALA A 112 12.22 -1.17 -25.53
CA ALA A 112 11.34 -2.26 -25.08
C ALA A 112 11.04 -2.20 -23.58
N MET A 113 11.98 -1.73 -22.75
CA MET A 113 11.79 -1.56 -21.31
C MET A 113 10.90 -0.34 -21.02
N LEU A 114 11.09 0.74 -21.78
CA LEU A 114 10.23 1.92 -21.71
C LEU A 114 8.78 1.57 -22.09
N ALA A 115 8.58 0.85 -23.20
CA ALA A 115 7.25 0.42 -23.62
C ALA A 115 6.54 -0.46 -22.59
N ARG A 116 7.28 -1.35 -21.90
CA ARG A 116 6.71 -2.17 -20.80
C ARG A 116 6.31 -1.33 -19.59
N PHE A 117 7.10 -0.32 -19.27
CA PHE A 117 6.76 0.63 -18.19
C PHE A 117 5.54 1.47 -18.56
N GLU A 118 5.46 1.99 -19.79
CA GLU A 118 4.32 2.76 -20.28
C GLU A 118 3.04 1.92 -20.30
N ALA A 119 3.10 0.67 -20.77
CA ALA A 119 1.97 -0.25 -20.71
C ALA A 119 1.51 -0.51 -19.26
N PHE A 120 2.44 -0.61 -18.30
CA PHE A 120 2.09 -0.69 -16.89
C PHE A 120 1.42 0.61 -16.39
N GLU A 121 1.97 1.78 -16.73
CA GLU A 121 1.38 3.08 -16.39
C GLU A 121 -0.05 3.20 -16.93
N ASP A 122 -0.31 2.78 -18.16
CA ASP A 122 -1.64 2.81 -18.77
C ASP A 122 -2.64 1.91 -18.02
N THR A 123 -2.19 0.75 -17.53
CA THR A 123 -3.06 -0.16 -16.75
C THR A 123 -3.40 0.38 -15.38
N VAL A 124 -2.52 1.18 -14.77
CA VAL A 124 -2.69 1.77 -13.44
C VAL A 124 -3.11 3.23 -13.49
N SER A 125 -3.16 3.85 -14.68
CA SER A 125 -3.54 5.24 -14.85
C SER A 125 -5.00 5.45 -14.45
N MET A 126 -5.22 6.42 -13.57
CA MET A 126 -6.55 6.95 -13.33
C MET A 126 -6.94 7.82 -14.53
N LYS A 127 -7.98 7.42 -15.25
CA LYS A 127 -8.66 8.30 -16.20
C LYS A 127 -9.44 9.35 -15.41
N CYS A 128 -8.72 10.25 -14.73
CA CYS A 128 -9.34 11.39 -14.07
C CYS A 128 -9.93 12.32 -15.12
N LEU A 129 -11.21 12.55 -15.04
CA LEU A 129 -11.82 13.71 -15.64
C LEU A 129 -11.19 14.92 -14.95
N ASP A 130 -10.51 15.78 -15.70
CA ASP A 130 -9.80 16.96 -15.16
C ASP A 130 -10.75 17.87 -14.36
N GLU A 131 -12.01 17.89 -14.75
CA GLU A 131 -13.10 18.60 -14.10
C GLU A 131 -13.29 18.24 -12.61
N TYR A 132 -13.05 16.97 -12.22
CA TYR A 132 -13.26 16.48 -10.85
C TYR A 132 -11.96 16.28 -10.08
N ALA A 133 -10.81 16.64 -10.63
CA ALA A 133 -9.52 16.36 -10.02
C ALA A 133 -9.38 16.99 -8.62
N GLY A 134 -9.90 18.19 -8.42
CA GLY A 134 -9.90 18.89 -7.13
C GLY A 134 -10.77 18.20 -6.08
N ASP A 135 -11.98 17.80 -6.46
CA ASP A 135 -12.92 17.10 -5.57
C ASP A 135 -12.39 15.71 -5.19
N ILE A 136 -11.77 15.01 -6.14
CA ILE A 136 -11.13 13.73 -5.91
C ILE A 136 -9.98 13.87 -4.89
N ASP A 137 -9.09 14.85 -5.05
CA ASP A 137 -7.98 15.09 -4.12
C ASP A 137 -8.51 15.42 -2.71
N LEU A 138 -9.55 16.23 -2.61
CA LEU A 138 -10.18 16.56 -1.32
C LEU A 138 -10.71 15.32 -0.62
N VAL A 139 -11.52 14.51 -1.32
CA VAL A 139 -12.09 13.27 -0.77
C VAL A 139 -10.98 12.28 -0.37
N MET A 140 -9.94 12.13 -1.19
CA MET A 140 -8.79 11.27 -0.86
C MET A 140 -8.10 11.74 0.44
N ARG A 141 -7.93 13.05 0.63
CA ARG A 141 -7.32 13.60 1.85
C ARG A 141 -8.18 13.41 3.10
N GLU A 142 -9.48 13.49 2.98
CA GLU A 142 -10.41 13.16 4.08
C GLU A 142 -10.35 11.67 4.43
N MET A 143 -10.40 10.80 3.42
CA MET A 143 -10.38 9.35 3.61
C MET A 143 -9.05 8.84 4.18
N GLU A 144 -7.90 9.41 3.77
CA GLU A 144 -6.61 8.99 4.32
C GLU A 144 -6.52 9.24 5.83
N VAL A 145 -7.20 10.30 6.33
CA VAL A 145 -7.28 10.61 7.76
C VAL A 145 -8.09 9.57 8.52
N ILE A 146 -9.29 9.26 7.99
CA ILE A 146 -10.22 8.32 8.63
C ILE A 146 -9.63 6.91 8.69
N THR A 147 -8.83 6.54 7.68
CA THR A 147 -8.28 5.20 7.53
C THR A 147 -6.81 5.09 7.95
N LEU A 148 -6.23 6.13 8.58
CA LEU A 148 -4.87 6.07 9.11
C LEU A 148 -4.80 5.13 10.32
N PRO A 149 -3.89 4.13 10.35
CA PRO A 149 -3.79 3.22 11.47
C PRO A 149 -3.22 3.89 12.73
N HIS A 150 -3.77 3.55 13.89
CA HIS A 150 -3.32 4.04 15.19
C HIS A 150 -2.12 3.23 15.70
N VAL A 151 -0.91 3.62 15.34
CA VAL A 151 0.34 2.89 15.63
C VAL A 151 0.54 2.63 17.13
N ASN A 152 0.26 3.62 17.97
CA ASN A 152 0.40 3.47 19.43
C ASN A 152 -0.55 2.39 19.99
N LYS A 153 -1.76 2.28 19.44
CA LYS A 153 -2.70 1.21 19.82
C LYS A 153 -2.21 -0.18 19.41
N ILE A 154 -1.50 -0.29 18.28
CA ILE A 154 -0.85 -1.55 17.89
C ILE A 154 0.15 -1.95 18.97
N ASP A 155 1.01 -1.04 19.44
CA ASP A 155 1.99 -1.31 20.49
C ASP A 155 1.33 -1.67 21.84
N GLU A 156 0.19 -1.05 22.16
CA GLU A 156 -0.57 -1.30 23.39
C GLU A 156 -1.30 -2.65 23.38
N ILE A 157 -1.87 -3.04 22.23
CA ILE A 157 -2.75 -4.22 22.12
C ILE A 157 -1.96 -5.49 21.81
N GLN A 158 -0.93 -5.41 20.96
CA GLN A 158 -0.24 -6.60 20.46
C GLN A 158 0.82 -7.10 21.44
N SER A 159 0.55 -8.22 22.12
CA SER A 159 1.50 -8.87 23.05
C SER A 159 2.32 -9.98 22.39
N GLU A 160 1.77 -10.68 21.39
CA GLU A 160 2.42 -11.81 20.72
C GLU A 160 3.07 -11.43 19.38
N VAL A 161 2.54 -10.39 18.72
CA VAL A 161 2.97 -9.95 17.38
C VAL A 161 3.83 -8.69 17.51
N SER A 162 5.10 -8.80 17.16
CA SER A 162 6.05 -7.67 17.15
C SER A 162 6.18 -7.04 15.77
N TRP A 163 6.78 -5.85 15.69
CA TRP A 163 7.13 -5.20 14.43
C TRP A 163 8.08 -6.01 13.53
N LYS A 164 8.88 -6.93 14.15
CA LYS A 164 9.70 -7.89 13.40
C LYS A 164 8.81 -8.91 12.67
N HIS A 165 7.80 -9.47 13.36
CA HIS A 165 6.83 -10.38 12.73
C HIS A 165 6.05 -9.66 11.61
N ARG A 166 5.65 -8.40 11.87
CA ARG A 166 4.98 -7.60 10.84
C ARG A 166 5.87 -7.38 9.60
N LYS A 167 7.15 -7.01 9.78
CA LYS A 167 8.09 -6.84 8.67
C LYS A 167 8.19 -8.11 7.84
N SER A 168 8.35 -9.28 8.48
CA SER A 168 8.43 -10.57 7.78
C SER A 168 7.13 -10.89 7.01
N LEU A 169 5.96 -10.65 7.61
CA LEU A 169 4.68 -10.85 6.96
C LEU A 169 4.52 -9.95 5.72
N ILE A 170 4.83 -8.65 5.85
CA ILE A 170 4.69 -7.72 4.74
C ILE A 170 5.65 -8.05 3.59
N LEU A 171 6.90 -8.43 3.89
CA LEU A 171 7.85 -8.84 2.85
C LEU A 171 7.35 -10.08 2.08
N TRP A 172 6.81 -11.07 2.77
CA TRP A 172 6.20 -12.22 2.14
C TRP A 172 4.97 -11.84 1.29
N LEU A 173 4.10 -10.97 1.80
CA LEU A 173 2.94 -10.48 1.03
C LEU A 173 3.36 -9.67 -0.21
N ILE A 174 4.49 -8.98 -0.19
CA ILE A 174 5.07 -8.31 -1.38
C ILE A 174 5.45 -9.34 -2.44
N GLU A 175 6.05 -10.48 -2.05
CA GLU A 175 6.36 -11.58 -2.98
C GLU A 175 5.07 -12.17 -3.56
N VAL A 176 4.11 -12.52 -2.71
CA VAL A 176 2.80 -13.03 -3.15
C VAL A 176 2.11 -12.04 -4.10
N HIS A 177 2.07 -10.76 -3.75
CA HIS A 177 1.48 -9.71 -4.59
C HIS A 177 2.15 -9.61 -5.96
N ASN A 178 3.47 -9.72 -6.01
CA ASN A 178 4.25 -9.66 -7.25
C ASN A 178 3.96 -10.87 -8.15
N GLU A 179 3.85 -12.06 -7.57
CA GLU A 179 3.53 -13.31 -8.31
C GLU A 179 2.13 -13.27 -8.95
N TYR A 180 1.15 -12.70 -8.25
CA TYR A 180 -0.20 -12.53 -8.80
C TYR A 180 -0.33 -11.32 -9.74
N ASP A 181 0.73 -10.54 -9.92
CA ASP A 181 0.75 -9.32 -10.76
C ASP A 181 -0.44 -8.40 -10.49
N LEU A 182 -0.77 -8.20 -9.21
CA LEU A 182 -1.87 -7.34 -8.78
C LEU A 182 -1.50 -5.85 -8.88
N ARG A 183 -2.52 -5.00 -8.81
CA ARG A 183 -2.33 -3.55 -8.79
C ARG A 183 -1.61 -3.11 -7.52
N PRO A 184 -0.78 -2.06 -7.58
CA PRO A 184 -0.13 -1.52 -6.37
C PRO A 184 -1.12 -1.20 -5.25
N GLU A 185 -2.31 -0.68 -5.59
CA GLU A 185 -3.37 -0.32 -4.65
C GLU A 185 -3.75 -1.50 -3.75
N SER A 186 -3.84 -2.71 -4.30
CA SER A 186 -4.17 -3.94 -3.54
C SER A 186 -3.14 -4.21 -2.44
N LEU A 187 -1.85 -3.95 -2.69
CA LEU A 187 -0.80 -4.12 -1.67
C LEU A 187 -0.92 -3.08 -0.55
N TYR A 188 -1.11 -1.79 -0.91
CA TYR A 188 -1.26 -0.71 0.07
C TYR A 188 -2.49 -0.92 0.94
N LEU A 189 -3.63 -1.30 0.34
CA LEU A 189 -4.85 -1.63 1.05
C LEU A 189 -4.64 -2.83 1.99
N THR A 190 -3.99 -3.89 1.54
CA THR A 190 -3.65 -5.06 2.37
C THR A 190 -2.95 -4.63 3.65
N VAL A 191 -1.88 -3.83 3.53
CA VAL A 191 -1.09 -3.37 4.68
C VAL A 191 -1.89 -2.46 5.59
N ASN A 192 -2.73 -1.58 5.02
CA ASN A 192 -3.63 -0.72 5.79
C ASN A 192 -4.63 -1.52 6.62
N LEU A 193 -5.26 -2.54 6.02
CA LEU A 193 -6.22 -3.41 6.72
C LEU A 193 -5.56 -4.17 7.87
N ILE A 194 -4.37 -4.75 7.64
CA ILE A 194 -3.59 -5.45 8.70
C ILE A 194 -3.34 -4.50 9.88
N ASP A 195 -2.81 -3.31 9.63
CA ASP A 195 -2.45 -2.35 10.67
C ASP A 195 -3.70 -1.86 11.44
N ARG A 196 -4.81 -1.61 10.74
CA ARG A 196 -6.06 -1.17 11.37
C ARG A 196 -6.70 -2.25 12.23
N VAL A 197 -6.69 -3.51 11.79
CA VAL A 197 -7.17 -4.63 12.61
C VAL A 197 -6.29 -4.82 13.84
N CYS A 198 -4.96 -4.80 13.67
CA CYS A 198 -4.01 -4.91 14.78
C CYS A 198 -4.12 -3.74 15.78
N ALA A 199 -4.62 -2.57 15.37
CA ALA A 199 -4.90 -1.45 16.25
C ALA A 199 -6.23 -1.56 17.01
N LYS A 200 -7.09 -2.52 16.66
CA LYS A 200 -8.42 -2.74 17.29
C LYS A 200 -8.49 -4.04 18.08
N ARG A 201 -7.71 -5.06 17.71
CA ARG A 201 -7.85 -6.43 18.23
C ARG A 201 -6.50 -7.09 18.48
N LEU A 202 -6.37 -7.83 19.58
CA LEU A 202 -5.24 -8.71 19.84
C LEU A 202 -5.25 -9.86 18.83
N VAL A 203 -4.13 -10.06 18.14
CA VAL A 203 -3.93 -11.14 17.16
C VAL A 203 -2.90 -12.12 17.67
N ARG A 204 -3.26 -13.39 17.76
CA ARG A 204 -2.33 -14.46 18.14
C ARG A 204 -1.33 -14.70 17.01
N LYS A 205 -0.07 -14.93 17.34
CA LYS A 205 1.01 -15.16 16.39
C LYS A 205 0.70 -16.29 15.40
N GLN A 206 0.06 -17.38 15.85
CA GLN A 206 -0.32 -18.51 15.01
C GLN A 206 -1.35 -18.16 13.90
N HIS A 207 -2.17 -17.13 14.11
CA HIS A 207 -3.18 -16.67 13.12
C HIS A 207 -2.70 -15.48 12.29
N TYR A 208 -1.46 -14.99 12.51
CA TYR A 208 -1.02 -13.75 11.90
C TYR A 208 -0.83 -13.85 10.38
N GLN A 209 -0.39 -15.01 9.88
CA GLN A 209 -0.32 -15.26 8.44
C GLN A 209 -1.72 -15.38 7.81
N LEU A 210 -2.65 -16.07 8.48
CA LEU A 210 -4.06 -16.14 8.04
C LEU A 210 -4.68 -14.74 7.96
N LEU A 211 -4.48 -13.90 8.99
CA LEU A 211 -4.93 -12.50 8.97
C LEU A 211 -4.36 -11.76 7.76
N GLY A 212 -3.03 -11.83 7.57
CA GLY A 212 -2.36 -11.12 6.48
C GLY A 212 -2.87 -11.54 5.10
N LEU A 213 -2.99 -12.84 4.85
CA LEU A 213 -3.45 -13.37 3.58
C LEU A 213 -4.96 -13.14 3.37
N THR A 214 -5.75 -13.11 4.44
CA THR A 214 -7.18 -12.73 4.34
C THR A 214 -7.33 -11.24 4.03
N CYS A 215 -6.53 -10.35 4.64
CA CYS A 215 -6.48 -8.94 4.27
C CYS A 215 -6.08 -8.75 2.79
N PHE A 216 -5.10 -9.52 2.32
CA PHE A 216 -4.71 -9.54 0.92
C PHE A 216 -5.86 -9.95 -0.01
N TRP A 217 -6.60 -10.99 0.36
CA TRP A 217 -7.75 -11.45 -0.40
C TRP A 217 -8.90 -10.43 -0.43
N ILE A 218 -9.19 -9.77 0.71
CA ILE A 218 -10.16 -8.67 0.80
C ILE A 218 -9.72 -7.53 -0.12
N ALA A 219 -8.45 -7.12 -0.04
CA ALA A 219 -7.91 -6.06 -0.87
C ALA A 219 -7.98 -6.40 -2.36
N ALA A 220 -7.64 -7.63 -2.75
CA ALA A 220 -7.77 -8.09 -4.12
C ALA A 220 -9.23 -8.08 -4.61
N LYS A 221 -10.19 -8.49 -3.77
CA LYS A 221 -11.63 -8.41 -4.12
C LYS A 221 -12.12 -6.97 -4.28
N TYR A 222 -11.50 -6.03 -3.55
CA TYR A 222 -11.89 -4.62 -3.56
C TYR A 222 -11.28 -3.84 -4.76
N GLU A 223 -10.00 -4.09 -5.09
CA GLU A 223 -9.23 -3.29 -6.03
C GLU A 223 -9.09 -3.93 -7.43
N GLU A 224 -9.21 -5.25 -7.54
CA GLU A 224 -8.93 -5.97 -8.78
C GLU A 224 -10.20 -6.30 -9.57
N ASN A 225 -10.01 -6.54 -10.86
CA ASN A 225 -11.06 -7.16 -11.67
C ASN A 225 -11.29 -8.60 -11.22
N HIS A 226 -12.54 -9.06 -11.26
CA HIS A 226 -12.95 -10.37 -10.75
C HIS A 226 -12.07 -11.54 -11.20
N GLY A 227 -11.61 -11.54 -12.45
CA GLY A 227 -10.74 -12.61 -13.00
C GLY A 227 -9.30 -12.62 -12.46
N ARG A 228 -8.88 -11.59 -11.69
CA ARG A 228 -7.54 -11.48 -11.10
C ARG A 228 -7.51 -11.81 -9.61
N VAL A 229 -8.67 -11.98 -8.99
CA VAL A 229 -8.77 -12.30 -7.56
C VAL A 229 -8.31 -13.73 -7.31
N PRO A 230 -7.33 -13.98 -6.42
CA PRO A 230 -6.90 -15.32 -6.08
C PRO A 230 -8.02 -16.17 -5.52
N SER A 231 -8.09 -17.44 -5.92
CA SER A 231 -9.10 -18.37 -5.41
C SER A 231 -8.78 -18.77 -3.96
N LEU A 232 -9.81 -19.06 -3.15
CA LEU A 232 -9.59 -19.57 -1.78
C LEU A 232 -8.75 -20.86 -1.77
N LYS A 233 -8.92 -21.74 -2.77
CA LYS A 233 -8.13 -22.96 -2.90
C LYS A 233 -6.63 -22.65 -2.98
N THR A 234 -6.25 -21.66 -3.78
CA THR A 234 -4.86 -21.24 -3.91
C THR A 234 -4.33 -20.62 -2.63
N LEU A 235 -5.14 -19.79 -1.94
CA LEU A 235 -4.74 -19.18 -0.67
C LEU A 235 -4.53 -20.22 0.45
N VAL A 236 -5.33 -21.25 0.49
CA VAL A 236 -5.16 -22.39 1.42
C VAL A 236 -3.82 -23.09 1.18
N VAL A 237 -3.46 -23.32 -0.09
CA VAL A 237 -2.16 -23.93 -0.45
C VAL A 237 -0.99 -23.04 -0.06
N LEU A 238 -1.09 -21.71 -0.20
CA LEU A 238 -0.05 -20.76 0.22
C LEU A 238 0.26 -20.82 1.73
N LEU A 239 -0.68 -21.30 2.55
CA LEU A 239 -0.49 -21.53 3.99
C LEU A 239 -0.19 -23.02 4.29
N ASP A 240 0.37 -23.77 3.34
CA ASP A 240 0.70 -25.21 3.50
C ASP A 240 -0.49 -26.05 4.01
N ASN A 241 -1.73 -25.67 3.66
CA ASN A 241 -2.98 -26.29 4.13
C ASN A 241 -3.14 -26.31 5.67
N GLN A 242 -2.50 -25.38 6.38
CA GLN A 242 -2.64 -25.24 7.84
C GLN A 242 -4.04 -24.73 8.22
N PHE A 243 -4.69 -24.00 7.33
CA PHE A 243 -6.03 -23.44 7.49
C PHE A 243 -6.94 -23.88 6.35
N THR A 244 -8.24 -23.93 6.61
CA THR A 244 -9.26 -24.30 5.63
C THR A 244 -9.85 -23.07 4.94
N ALA A 245 -10.56 -23.27 3.83
CA ALA A 245 -11.33 -22.18 3.22
C ALA A 245 -12.38 -21.57 4.17
N GLY A 246 -12.93 -22.38 5.09
CA GLY A 246 -13.83 -21.91 6.15
C GLY A 246 -13.16 -20.90 7.08
N ASP A 247 -11.90 -21.13 7.45
CA ASP A 247 -11.13 -20.25 8.34
C ASP A 247 -10.91 -18.87 7.68
N PHE A 248 -10.64 -18.83 6.37
CA PHE A 248 -10.57 -17.57 5.62
C PHE A 248 -11.90 -16.80 5.65
N ILE A 249 -13.03 -17.49 5.46
CA ILE A 249 -14.35 -16.85 5.49
C ILE A 249 -14.67 -16.29 6.89
N VAL A 250 -14.34 -17.04 7.94
CA VAL A 250 -14.52 -16.59 9.33
C VAL A 250 -13.63 -15.37 9.61
N MET A 251 -12.36 -15.43 9.21
CA MET A 251 -11.42 -14.33 9.37
C MET A 251 -11.85 -13.08 8.57
N GLU A 252 -12.34 -13.25 7.35
CA GLU A 252 -12.87 -12.17 6.54
C GLU A 252 -14.03 -11.44 7.22
N LYS A 253 -15.03 -12.20 7.71
CA LYS A 253 -16.18 -11.62 8.43
C LYS A 253 -15.72 -10.82 9.65
N LEU A 254 -14.75 -11.33 10.37
CA LEU A 254 -14.18 -10.68 11.54
C LEU A 254 -13.48 -9.37 11.16
N ILE A 255 -12.62 -9.38 10.13
CA ILE A 255 -11.93 -8.19 9.64
C ILE A 255 -12.93 -7.12 9.20
N LEU A 256 -13.92 -7.50 8.40
CA LEU A 256 -14.93 -6.57 7.90
C LEU A 256 -15.74 -5.95 9.05
N SER A 257 -16.14 -6.76 10.04
CA SER A 257 -16.85 -6.28 11.24
C SER A 257 -15.99 -5.33 12.08
N ASP A 258 -14.71 -5.66 12.33
CA ASP A 258 -13.80 -4.81 13.10
C ASP A 258 -13.54 -3.46 12.43
N LEU A 259 -13.59 -3.42 11.09
CA LEU A 259 -13.35 -2.21 10.31
C LEU A 259 -14.64 -1.46 9.92
N ASP A 260 -15.81 -1.87 10.47
CA ASP A 260 -17.11 -1.27 10.17
C ASP A 260 -17.38 -1.19 8.66
N PHE A 261 -16.86 -2.16 7.88
CA PHE A 261 -16.92 -2.23 6.42
C PHE A 261 -16.29 -1.02 5.70
N ILE A 262 -15.54 -0.17 6.40
CA ILE A 262 -14.81 0.97 5.82
C ILE A 262 -13.49 0.44 5.27
N LEU A 263 -13.47 0.04 3.99
CA LEU A 263 -12.29 -0.54 3.33
C LEU A 263 -11.48 0.51 2.57
N GLY A 264 -12.13 1.39 1.83
CA GLY A 264 -11.49 2.35 0.94
C GLY A 264 -10.39 3.16 1.66
N HIS A 265 -9.14 2.99 1.20
CA HIS A 265 -7.98 3.72 1.69
C HIS A 265 -7.20 4.30 0.52
N PRO A 266 -7.09 5.64 0.40
CA PRO A 266 -6.32 6.26 -0.67
C PRO A 266 -4.84 5.90 -0.48
N SER A 267 -4.32 5.12 -1.41
CA SER A 267 -2.96 4.62 -1.35
C SER A 267 -1.93 5.72 -1.68
N ALA A 268 -0.68 5.53 -1.25
CA ALA A 268 0.42 6.40 -1.67
C ALA A 268 0.59 6.38 -3.20
N GLU A 269 0.27 5.27 -3.88
CA GLU A 269 0.28 5.18 -5.34
C GLU A 269 -0.77 6.11 -5.97
N ALA A 270 -1.98 6.20 -5.42
CA ALA A 270 -3.01 7.11 -5.91
C ALA A 270 -2.56 8.58 -5.79
N PHE A 271 -1.96 8.96 -4.66
CA PHE A 271 -1.40 10.31 -4.47
C PHE A 271 -0.20 10.56 -5.40
N LEU A 272 0.68 9.59 -5.63
CA LEU A 272 1.79 9.74 -6.57
C LEU A 272 1.29 10.05 -7.98
N LYS A 273 0.25 9.36 -8.45
CA LYS A 273 -0.36 9.63 -9.77
C LYS A 273 -0.90 11.05 -9.88
N VAL A 274 -1.64 11.50 -8.87
CA VAL A 274 -2.14 12.88 -8.80
C VAL A 274 -1.00 13.88 -8.84
N GLN A 275 0.04 13.68 -8.03
CA GLN A 275 1.20 14.57 -7.95
C GLN A 275 1.99 14.59 -9.26
N CYS A 276 2.24 13.45 -9.89
CA CYS A 276 2.90 13.38 -11.19
C CYS A 276 2.12 14.12 -12.29
N LYS A 277 0.79 14.10 -12.24
CA LYS A 277 -0.06 14.84 -13.14
C LYS A 277 0.06 16.36 -12.92
N HIS A 278 0.07 16.81 -11.67
CA HIS A 278 0.23 18.22 -11.30
C HIS A 278 1.61 18.77 -11.67
N VAL A 279 2.67 18.02 -11.41
CA VAL A 279 4.05 18.41 -11.74
C VAL A 279 4.27 18.43 -13.26
N GLY A 280 3.58 17.56 -14.01
CA GLY A 280 3.81 17.34 -15.44
C GLY A 280 5.21 16.77 -15.74
N ASN A 281 5.39 16.13 -16.87
CA ASN A 281 6.69 15.64 -17.39
C ASN A 281 7.64 14.94 -16.39
N VAL A 282 7.10 14.26 -15.36
CA VAL A 282 7.91 13.45 -14.46
C VAL A 282 8.49 12.25 -15.22
N LYS A 283 9.83 12.15 -15.25
CA LYS A 283 10.53 11.09 -15.99
C LYS A 283 10.09 9.69 -15.53
N PRO A 284 9.96 8.70 -16.44
CA PRO A 284 9.62 7.32 -16.09
C PRO A 284 10.49 6.72 -14.99
N ALA A 285 11.82 6.95 -15.04
CA ALA A 285 12.76 6.49 -14.05
C ALA A 285 12.52 7.08 -12.64
N VAL A 286 12.12 8.37 -12.57
CA VAL A 286 11.76 9.03 -11.31
C VAL A 286 10.50 8.39 -10.72
N ARG A 287 9.48 8.13 -11.55
CA ARG A 287 8.25 7.46 -11.13
C ARG A 287 8.51 6.04 -10.63
N ALA A 288 9.32 5.28 -11.35
CA ALA A 288 9.69 3.92 -10.94
C ALA A 288 10.46 3.91 -9.62
N LEU A 289 11.40 4.84 -9.42
CA LEU A 289 12.17 4.97 -8.19
C LEU A 289 11.28 5.44 -7.02
N ALA A 290 10.39 6.40 -7.24
CA ALA A 290 9.43 6.85 -6.23
C ALA A 290 8.56 5.70 -5.72
N ARG A 291 8.06 4.82 -6.62
CA ARG A 291 7.32 3.60 -6.23
C ARG A 291 8.14 2.65 -5.38
N MET A 292 9.40 2.41 -5.74
CA MET A 292 10.29 1.58 -4.94
C MET A 292 10.46 2.16 -3.53
N ILE A 293 10.70 3.47 -3.42
CA ILE A 293 10.87 4.17 -2.15
C ILE A 293 9.57 4.11 -1.32
N MET A 294 8.41 4.35 -1.93
CA MET A 294 7.12 4.25 -1.25
C MET A 294 6.86 2.85 -0.70
N GLU A 295 7.20 1.81 -1.46
CA GLU A 295 6.98 0.42 -1.03
C GLU A 295 7.86 0.06 0.18
N LEU A 296 9.08 0.64 0.29
CA LEU A 296 9.92 0.52 1.49
C LEU A 296 9.23 1.07 2.74
N THR A 297 8.37 2.08 2.61
CA THR A 297 7.64 2.64 3.77
C THR A 297 6.68 1.64 4.39
N LEU A 298 6.18 0.65 3.64
CA LEU A 298 5.21 -0.33 4.12
C LEU A 298 5.77 -1.24 5.20
N ILE A 299 7.07 -1.55 5.15
CA ILE A 299 7.72 -2.51 6.05
C ILE A 299 8.23 -1.90 7.36
N HIS A 300 8.34 -0.58 7.46
CA HIS A 300 8.93 0.08 8.62
C HIS A 300 7.89 0.81 9.49
N ARG A 301 7.91 0.52 10.81
CA ARG A 301 7.06 1.18 11.81
C ARG A 301 7.12 2.70 11.73
N ARG A 302 8.34 3.27 11.54
CA ARG A 302 8.60 4.72 11.57
C ARG A 302 7.79 5.53 10.54
N PHE A 303 7.29 4.88 9.46
CA PHE A 303 6.47 5.54 8.44
C PHE A 303 4.97 5.37 8.64
N ARG A 304 4.51 4.46 9.49
CA ARG A 304 3.09 4.19 9.69
C ARG A 304 2.26 5.34 10.25
N PRO A 305 2.81 6.26 11.09
CA PRO A 305 2.06 7.42 11.54
C PRO A 305 1.82 8.49 10.46
N PHE A 306 2.54 8.42 9.34
CA PHE A 306 2.45 9.45 8.29
C PHE A 306 1.36 9.12 7.27
N ARG A 307 0.75 10.19 6.73
CA ARG A 307 -0.25 10.09 5.68
C ARG A 307 0.35 9.59 4.37
N SER A 308 -0.45 8.88 3.59
CA SER A 308 -0.09 8.38 2.26
C SER A 308 0.33 9.51 1.31
N SER A 309 -0.36 10.66 1.37
CA SER A 309 -0.03 11.86 0.59
C SER A 309 1.36 12.40 0.87
N LEU A 310 1.76 12.46 2.16
CA LEU A 310 3.08 12.93 2.58
C LEU A 310 4.18 11.96 2.16
N LEU A 311 3.95 10.66 2.32
CA LEU A 311 4.90 9.62 1.89
C LEU A 311 5.10 9.63 0.39
N ALA A 312 4.04 9.84 -0.41
CA ALA A 312 4.13 9.98 -1.85
C ALA A 312 4.98 11.20 -2.25
N SER A 313 4.72 12.38 -1.64
CA SER A 313 5.50 13.60 -1.89
C SER A 313 6.98 13.43 -1.54
N ALA A 314 7.28 12.90 -0.36
CA ALA A 314 8.67 12.68 0.08
C ALA A 314 9.40 11.68 -0.84
N SER A 315 8.71 10.61 -1.26
CA SER A 315 9.29 9.62 -2.17
C SER A 315 9.58 10.19 -3.55
N LEU A 316 8.68 11.04 -4.06
CA LEU A 316 8.87 11.71 -5.35
C LEU A 316 10.04 12.71 -5.30
N ILE A 317 10.13 13.51 -4.24
CA ILE A 317 11.24 14.45 -4.01
C ILE A 317 12.57 13.71 -3.94
N LEU A 318 12.67 12.62 -3.16
CA LEU A 318 13.89 11.85 -3.04
C LEU A 318 14.26 11.19 -4.38
N ALA A 319 13.29 10.63 -5.10
CA ALA A 319 13.53 10.01 -6.40
C ALA A 319 14.03 11.01 -7.44
N ASP A 320 13.47 12.21 -7.50
CA ASP A 320 13.91 13.27 -8.41
C ASP A 320 15.32 13.76 -8.06
N SER A 321 15.59 13.96 -6.77
CA SER A 321 16.91 14.35 -6.26
C SER A 321 17.99 13.33 -6.66
N LEU A 322 17.76 12.04 -6.45
CA LEU A 322 18.69 10.98 -6.80
C LEU A 322 18.89 10.84 -8.32
N GLN A 323 17.83 10.97 -9.11
CA GLN A 323 17.90 10.89 -10.59
C GLN A 323 18.58 12.12 -11.23
N SER A 324 18.49 13.28 -10.59
CA SER A 324 19.12 14.52 -11.06
C SER A 324 20.50 14.77 -10.46
N CYS A 325 21.00 13.89 -9.60
CA CYS A 325 22.26 14.06 -8.84
C CYS A 325 22.31 15.39 -8.10
N ARG A 326 21.19 15.80 -7.51
CA ARG A 326 21.06 17.03 -6.71
C ARG A 326 20.73 16.68 -5.27
N MET A 327 21.29 17.46 -4.36
CA MET A 327 20.86 17.39 -2.96
C MET A 327 19.46 17.97 -2.83
N TRP A 328 18.57 17.23 -2.14
CA TRP A 328 17.30 17.83 -1.71
C TRP A 328 17.61 18.87 -0.61
N ASN A 329 16.97 20.03 -0.70
CA ASN A 329 17.10 21.10 0.28
C ASN A 329 15.70 21.56 0.71
N HIS A 330 15.34 21.22 1.94
CA HIS A 330 14.05 21.59 2.52
C HIS A 330 14.25 22.14 3.91
N THR A 331 13.44 23.13 4.27
CA THR A 331 13.48 23.80 5.59
C THR A 331 12.53 23.19 6.61
N ASP A 332 11.54 22.39 6.16
CA ASP A 332 10.60 21.71 7.05
C ASP A 332 11.29 20.53 7.77
N PRO A 333 11.44 20.59 9.11
CA PRO A 333 12.13 19.55 9.87
C PRO A 333 11.51 18.17 9.76
N LEU A 334 10.16 18.09 9.60
CA LEU A 334 9.46 16.83 9.44
C LEU A 334 9.79 16.18 8.10
N LEU A 335 9.75 16.95 7.02
CA LEU A 335 10.07 16.46 5.69
C LEU A 335 11.54 16.03 5.61
N VAL A 336 12.47 16.84 6.17
CA VAL A 336 13.90 16.49 6.27
C VAL A 336 14.08 15.14 6.97
N ARG A 337 13.43 14.93 8.11
CA ARG A 337 13.48 13.66 8.84
C ARG A 337 12.94 12.49 8.02
N ILE A 338 11.85 12.69 7.30
CA ILE A 338 11.27 11.64 6.45
C ILE A 338 12.21 11.29 5.30
N LEU A 339 12.76 12.30 4.60
CA LEU A 339 13.71 12.11 3.50
C LEU A 339 14.97 11.37 3.94
N THR A 340 15.57 11.75 5.06
CA THR A 340 16.73 11.05 5.65
C THR A 340 16.39 9.60 5.97
N ASN A 341 15.25 9.34 6.60
CA ASN A 341 14.80 7.99 6.91
C ASN A 341 14.54 7.14 5.67
N LEU A 342 14.01 7.73 4.58
CA LEU A 342 13.77 7.04 3.31
C LEU A 342 15.08 6.68 2.64
N GLU A 343 16.06 7.58 2.66
CA GLU A 343 17.39 7.35 2.12
C GLU A 343 18.11 6.19 2.82
N GLU A 344 18.07 6.15 4.17
CA GLU A 344 18.59 5.02 4.95
C GLU A 344 17.91 3.69 4.56
N CYS A 345 16.58 3.68 4.43
CA CYS A 345 15.86 2.48 4.01
C CYS A 345 16.21 2.04 2.60
N LEU A 346 16.51 2.98 1.72
CA LEU A 346 16.87 2.68 0.33
C LEU A 346 18.27 2.03 0.24
N VAL A 347 19.21 2.44 1.11
CA VAL A 347 20.54 1.79 1.24
C VAL A 347 20.40 0.33 1.66
N GLU A 348 19.49 0.06 2.59
CA GLU A 348 19.24 -1.27 3.18
C GLU A 348 18.01 -1.97 2.57
N ALA A 349 17.70 -1.69 1.31
CA ALA A 349 16.50 -2.22 0.66
C ALA A 349 16.48 -3.76 0.70
N PRO A 350 15.39 -4.38 1.22
CA PRO A 350 15.25 -5.83 1.26
C PRO A 350 15.29 -6.46 -0.12
N ARG A 351 15.81 -7.71 -0.16
CA ARG A 351 15.97 -8.47 -1.41
C ARG A 351 14.65 -8.55 -2.20
N GLN A 352 13.53 -8.80 -1.54
CA GLN A 352 12.21 -8.94 -2.15
C GLN A 352 11.81 -7.69 -2.96
N ILE A 353 11.99 -6.51 -2.37
CA ILE A 353 11.71 -5.24 -3.04
C ILE A 353 12.74 -5.00 -4.15
N ALA A 354 14.02 -5.23 -3.88
CA ALA A 354 15.07 -5.05 -4.88
C ALA A 354 14.87 -5.95 -6.11
N GLU A 355 14.45 -7.19 -5.93
CA GLU A 355 14.16 -8.13 -7.02
C GLU A 355 12.92 -7.71 -7.81
N LYS A 356 11.83 -7.32 -7.15
CA LYS A 356 10.62 -6.80 -7.79
C LYS A 356 10.96 -5.63 -8.73
N TYR A 357 11.72 -4.66 -8.24
CA TYR A 357 12.08 -3.45 -8.99
C TYR A 357 13.29 -3.63 -9.94
N ARG A 358 13.87 -4.83 -10.01
CA ARG A 358 14.83 -5.21 -11.05
C ARG A 358 14.14 -5.56 -12.37
N SER A 359 12.87 -5.89 -12.35
CA SER A 359 12.10 -6.29 -13.53
C SER A 359 11.99 -5.16 -14.56
N GLY A 360 11.84 -5.52 -15.85
CA GLY A 360 11.63 -4.56 -16.93
C GLY A 360 10.36 -3.71 -16.78
N LYS A 361 9.36 -4.20 -16.03
CA LYS A 361 8.15 -3.47 -15.64
C LYS A 361 8.47 -2.17 -14.87
N PHE A 362 9.58 -2.16 -14.12
CA PHE A 362 10.05 -1.02 -13.33
C PHE A 362 11.41 -0.49 -13.81
N LEU A 363 11.72 -0.65 -15.10
CA LEU A 363 12.93 -0.13 -15.75
C LEU A 363 14.24 -0.66 -15.14
N GLY A 364 14.19 -1.74 -14.37
CA GLY A 364 15.36 -2.28 -13.67
C GLY A 364 15.95 -1.32 -12.65
N ILE A 365 15.15 -0.38 -12.12
CA ILE A 365 15.61 0.77 -11.34
C ILE A 365 16.44 0.37 -10.11
N SER A 366 16.12 -0.76 -9.47
CA SER A 366 16.85 -1.22 -8.29
C SER A 366 18.34 -1.49 -8.56
N SER A 367 18.71 -1.86 -9.78
CA SER A 367 20.10 -2.10 -10.17
C SER A 367 20.95 -0.82 -10.18
N HIS A 368 20.33 0.34 -10.33
CA HIS A 368 21.00 1.64 -10.42
C HIS A 368 21.03 2.40 -9.10
N VAL A 369 20.25 1.97 -8.09
CA VAL A 369 20.10 2.68 -6.82
C VAL A 369 21.43 2.91 -6.11
N LYS A 370 22.32 1.89 -6.05
CA LYS A 370 23.63 2.05 -5.41
C LYS A 370 24.51 3.10 -6.09
N ALA A 371 24.49 3.13 -7.43
CA ALA A 371 25.24 4.14 -8.19
C ALA A 371 24.68 5.55 -7.95
N MET A 372 23.36 5.69 -7.88
CA MET A 372 22.69 6.97 -7.59
C MET A 372 23.03 7.50 -6.19
N LEU A 373 23.09 6.62 -5.18
CA LEU A 373 23.44 6.99 -3.81
C LEU A 373 24.90 7.41 -3.68
N ASN A 374 25.80 6.80 -4.45
CA ASN A 374 27.23 7.13 -4.44
C ASN A 374 27.57 8.43 -5.20
N ASN A 375 26.71 8.85 -6.14
CA ASN A 375 26.92 10.05 -6.97
C ASN A 375 26.26 11.31 -6.37
N LYS A 376 25.71 11.22 -5.17
CA LYS A 376 25.10 12.32 -4.41
C LYS A 376 26.15 12.97 -3.51
#